data_1240b38c90e958405e8b8a47f6c95edb
#
_entry.id   1240b38c90e958405e8b8a47f6c95edb
#
_cell.length_a   1.000
_cell.length_b   1.000
_cell.length_c   1.000
_cell.angle_alpha   90.00
_cell.angle_beta   90.00
_cell.angle_gamma   90.00
#
_symmetry.space_group_name_H-M   'P 1'
#
loop_
_entity.id
_entity.type
_entity.pdbx_description
1 polymer ?
#
loop_
_entity_poly.entity_id
_entity_poly.type
_entity_poly.pdbx_seq_one_letter_code
_entity_poly.pdbx_strand_id
1 'polypeptide(L)'
;MQSHKRAVIEAISILNSRVRVGNSLKHPHFSVDEDKMRCAVYDIEQFFCDGNSSWKIDGNTKVRVSPSHMTYWWAFFEPPYGVPYSKEDFHKLNHLLFPSQFRNDLEIFSWNDDFSNYFDDGKEWWGTALWSIYDKWMSRFVIIGASLTD
;
A
#
# COMPACT_ATOMS: atom_id res chain seq x y z
N MET A 1 13.34 -8.06 8.92
CA MET A 1 13.62 -6.83 8.14
C MET A 1 14.26 -7.13 6.78
N GLN A 2 15.40 -7.83 6.70
CA GLN A 2 16.06 -8.07 5.40
C GLN A 2 15.21 -8.88 4.40
N SER A 3 14.44 -9.86 4.87
CA SER A 3 13.52 -10.63 4.04
C SER A 3 12.39 -9.76 3.45
N HIS A 4 11.87 -8.81 4.24
CA HIS A 4 10.88 -7.83 3.77
C HIS A 4 11.46 -6.92 2.69
N LYS A 5 12.68 -6.40 2.89
CA LYS A 5 13.38 -5.60 1.88
C LYS A 5 13.49 -6.34 0.54
N ARG A 6 13.92 -7.61 0.57
CA ARG A 6 14.00 -8.44 -0.63
C ARG A 6 12.64 -8.65 -1.29
N ALA A 7 11.59 -8.90 -0.50
CA ALA A 7 10.23 -9.07 -1.03
C ALA A 7 9.71 -7.80 -1.73
N VAL A 8 10.01 -6.60 -1.21
CA VAL A 8 9.67 -5.33 -1.86
C VAL A 8 10.42 -5.16 -3.18
N ILE A 9 11.73 -5.43 -3.21
CA ILE A 9 12.54 -5.34 -4.43
C ILE A 9 12.00 -6.30 -5.50
N GLU A 10 11.69 -7.53 -5.11
CA GLU A 10 11.14 -8.54 -6.01
C GLU A 10 9.77 -8.10 -6.57
N ALA A 11 8.91 -7.52 -5.74
CA ALA A 11 7.61 -7.00 -6.19
C ALA A 11 7.77 -5.92 -7.28
N ILE A 12 8.70 -4.97 -7.11
CA ILE A 12 8.99 -3.95 -8.14
C ILE A 12 9.58 -4.59 -9.40
N SER A 13 10.44 -5.60 -9.25
CA SER A 13 10.97 -6.36 -10.39
C SER A 13 9.87 -7.07 -11.19
N ILE A 14 8.89 -7.66 -10.50
CA ILE A 14 7.72 -8.29 -11.12
C ILE A 14 6.88 -7.24 -11.87
N LEU A 15 6.65 -6.07 -11.31
CA LEU A 15 5.96 -4.98 -12.00
C LEU A 15 6.69 -4.61 -13.30
N ASN A 16 8.00 -4.41 -13.24
CA ASN A 16 8.83 -4.13 -14.42
C ASN A 16 8.74 -5.21 -15.49
N SER A 17 8.63 -6.49 -15.10
CA SER A 17 8.54 -7.60 -16.06
C SER A 17 7.17 -7.67 -16.75
N ARG A 18 6.09 -7.35 -16.04
CA ARG A 18 4.72 -7.40 -16.59
C ARG A 18 4.42 -6.32 -17.59
N VAL A 19 5.06 -5.18 -17.44
CA VAL A 19 4.90 -4.02 -18.32
C VAL A 19 5.48 -4.26 -19.73
N ARG A 20 6.29 -5.32 -19.93
CA ARG A 20 6.91 -5.65 -21.24
C ARG A 20 6.01 -6.36 -22.24
N VAL A 21 4.77 -6.69 -21.92
CA VAL A 21 3.89 -7.57 -22.73
C VAL A 21 2.87 -6.81 -23.60
N GLY A 22 2.87 -5.48 -23.63
CA GLY A 22 1.90 -4.70 -24.42
C GLY A 22 2.57 -3.63 -25.27
N ASN A 23 2.37 -3.70 -26.57
CA ASN A 23 2.73 -2.75 -27.62
C ASN A 23 3.13 -1.32 -27.22
N SER A 24 4.38 -0.97 -27.52
CA SER A 24 4.92 0.36 -27.91
C SER A 24 4.71 1.61 -27.03
N LEU A 25 4.16 1.54 -25.84
CA LEU A 25 4.30 2.61 -24.87
C LEU A 25 5.55 2.36 -24.04
N LYS A 26 6.46 3.34 -24.00
CA LYS A 26 7.62 3.33 -23.11
C LYS A 26 7.10 3.42 -21.68
N HIS A 27 6.80 2.28 -21.08
CA HIS A 27 6.49 2.26 -19.65
C HIS A 27 7.77 2.55 -18.87
N PRO A 28 7.70 3.43 -17.87
CA PRO A 28 8.86 3.76 -17.07
C PRO A 28 9.38 2.49 -16.39
N HIS A 29 10.67 2.28 -16.46
CA HIS A 29 11.33 1.24 -15.68
C HIS A 29 11.45 1.75 -14.24
N PHE A 30 10.82 1.08 -13.29
CA PHE A 30 10.93 1.44 -11.88
C PHE A 30 12.29 1.02 -11.35
N SER A 31 13.05 2.02 -10.90
CA SER A 31 14.35 1.83 -10.25
C SER A 31 14.17 1.59 -8.76
N VAL A 32 15.15 0.94 -8.15
CA VAL A 32 15.22 0.75 -6.70
C VAL A 32 16.60 1.17 -6.21
N ASP A 33 16.64 2.12 -5.29
CA ASP A 33 17.84 2.53 -4.55
C ASP A 33 17.77 1.92 -3.15
N GLU A 34 18.48 0.80 -2.98
CA GLU A 34 18.45 0.04 -1.73
C GLU A 34 18.99 0.82 -0.53
N ASP A 35 19.90 1.76 -0.76
CA ASP A 35 20.51 2.56 0.31
C ASP A 35 19.53 3.59 0.89
N LYS A 36 18.49 3.93 0.14
CA LYS A 36 17.42 4.83 0.58
C LYS A 36 16.24 4.11 1.24
N MET A 37 16.17 2.79 1.15
CA MET A 37 15.06 2.05 1.74
C MET A 37 15.06 2.15 3.26
N ARG A 38 13.97 2.66 3.82
CA ARG A 38 13.69 2.76 5.26
C ARG A 38 12.32 2.19 5.54
N CYS A 39 12.18 1.50 6.67
CA CYS A 39 10.89 0.99 7.10
C CYS A 39 10.70 1.14 8.61
N ALA A 40 9.45 1.13 9.03
CA ALA A 40 9.04 1.06 10.42
C ALA A 40 8.05 -0.10 10.61
N VAL A 41 8.06 -0.70 11.78
CA VAL A 41 7.03 -1.69 12.16
C VAL A 41 5.68 -1.00 12.15
N TYR A 42 4.69 -1.65 11.56
CA TYR A 42 3.33 -1.15 11.50
C TYR A 42 2.41 -2.07 12.31
N ASP A 43 1.55 -1.47 13.10
CA ASP A 43 0.66 -2.20 13.99
C ASP A 43 -0.47 -2.90 13.20
N ILE A 44 -0.77 -4.16 13.58
CA ILE A 44 -1.79 -4.97 12.91
C ILE A 44 -3.19 -4.36 13.06
N GLU A 45 -3.53 -3.84 14.24
CA GLU A 45 -4.85 -3.26 14.47
C GLU A 45 -5.02 -1.96 13.66
N GLN A 46 -3.96 -1.16 13.57
CA GLN A 46 -3.96 0.03 12.73
C GLN A 46 -4.04 -0.31 11.24
N PHE A 47 -3.39 -1.39 10.81
CA PHE A 47 -3.41 -1.79 9.41
C PHE A 47 -4.80 -2.22 8.94
N PHE A 48 -5.51 -3.00 9.75
CA PHE A 48 -6.87 -3.46 9.44
C PHE A 48 -7.97 -2.56 10.00
N CYS A 49 -7.60 -1.40 10.55
CA CYS A 49 -8.56 -0.48 11.14
C CYS A 49 -9.64 -0.10 10.13
N ASP A 50 -10.89 -0.38 10.52
CA ASP A 50 -12.08 -0.07 9.75
C ASP A 50 -12.47 1.40 9.95
N GLY A 51 -12.37 2.16 8.90
CA GLY A 51 -13.09 3.42 8.82
C GLY A 51 -12.50 4.60 9.53
N ASN A 52 -11.21 4.77 9.57
CA ASN A 52 -10.66 5.98 10.13
C ASN A 52 -10.62 7.15 9.16
N SER A 53 -11.64 7.94 9.29
CA SER A 53 -11.66 9.40 9.38
C SER A 53 -10.82 10.15 8.33
N SER A 54 -11.07 9.87 7.06
CA SER A 54 -10.81 10.85 6.01
C SER A 54 -11.77 12.06 6.11
N TRP A 55 -12.65 12.07 7.12
CA TRP A 55 -13.65 13.12 7.31
C TRP A 55 -13.62 13.66 8.73
N LYS A 56 -13.48 14.98 8.86
CA LYS A 56 -13.75 15.72 10.10
C LYS A 56 -14.99 16.56 9.91
N ILE A 57 -15.70 16.80 11.02
CA ILE A 57 -16.77 17.77 11.07
C ILE A 57 -16.14 19.10 11.47
N ASP A 58 -16.20 20.07 10.59
CA ASP A 58 -15.82 21.46 10.85
C ASP A 58 -17.09 22.30 10.81
N GLY A 59 -17.56 22.70 11.97
CA GLY A 59 -18.89 23.31 12.12
C GLY A 59 -20.00 22.38 11.64
N ASN A 60 -20.78 22.80 10.64
CA ASN A 60 -21.82 22.00 10.00
C ASN A 60 -21.36 21.31 8.70
N THR A 61 -20.09 21.42 8.37
CA THR A 61 -19.56 20.92 7.10
C THR A 61 -18.67 19.69 7.33
N LYS A 62 -18.90 18.67 6.53
CA LYS A 62 -18.06 17.49 6.49
C LYS A 62 -16.87 17.77 5.59
N VAL A 63 -15.68 17.93 6.17
CA VAL A 63 -14.46 18.23 5.44
C VAL A 63 -13.61 16.96 5.32
N ARG A 64 -13.14 16.67 4.10
CA ARG A 64 -12.19 15.58 3.88
C ARG A 64 -10.82 15.97 4.44
N VAL A 65 -10.29 15.14 5.29
CA VAL A 65 -8.95 15.32 5.85
C VAL A 65 -8.10 14.13 5.44
N SER A 66 -7.06 14.42 4.67
CA SER A 66 -6.03 13.41 4.42
C SER A 66 -5.37 13.03 5.75
N PRO A 67 -5.24 11.75 6.09
CA PRO A 67 -4.47 11.36 7.26
C PRO A 67 -3.01 11.81 7.10
N SER A 68 -2.35 12.16 8.18
CA SER A 68 -0.92 12.53 8.17
C SER A 68 -0.03 11.41 7.60
N HIS A 69 -0.54 10.18 7.66
CA HIS A 69 0.04 9.01 7.00
C HIS A 69 -1.08 8.23 6.36
N MET A 70 -0.88 7.81 5.10
CA MET A 70 -1.84 7.00 4.37
C MET A 70 -2.05 5.67 5.08
N THR A 71 -3.30 5.33 5.41
CA THR A 71 -3.67 4.03 5.94
C THR A 71 -4.08 3.08 4.80
N TYR A 72 -4.00 1.78 5.04
CA TYR A 72 -4.43 0.78 4.05
C TYR A 72 -5.92 0.93 3.71
N TRP A 73 -6.78 1.18 4.70
CA TRP A 73 -8.18 1.51 4.51
C TRP A 73 -8.36 2.70 3.57
N TRP A 74 -7.65 3.80 3.84
CA TRP A 74 -7.75 5.01 3.04
C TRP A 74 -7.27 4.78 1.60
N ALA A 75 -6.16 4.06 1.42
CA ALA A 75 -5.64 3.71 0.10
C ALA A 75 -6.62 2.86 -0.71
N PHE A 76 -7.40 2.02 -0.05
CA PHE A 76 -8.38 1.16 -0.71
C PHE A 76 -9.66 1.90 -1.11
N PHE A 77 -10.18 2.80 -0.26
CA PHE A 77 -11.49 3.43 -0.46
C PHE A 77 -11.45 4.83 -1.07
N GLU A 78 -10.33 5.50 -1.00
CA GLU A 78 -10.23 6.93 -1.35
C GLU A 78 -9.24 7.22 -2.50
N PRO A 79 -9.07 6.34 -3.50
CA PRO A 79 -8.30 6.72 -4.68
C PRO A 79 -8.99 7.88 -5.41
N PRO A 80 -8.27 8.69 -6.19
CA PRO A 80 -8.77 9.92 -6.81
C PRO A 80 -10.03 9.75 -7.65
N TYR A 81 -10.15 8.62 -8.32
CA TYR A 81 -11.30 8.33 -9.21
C TYR A 81 -12.40 7.52 -8.52
N GLY A 82 -12.30 7.31 -7.21
CA GLY A 82 -13.21 6.48 -6.44
C GLY A 82 -13.11 5.01 -6.79
N VAL A 83 -13.77 4.19 -5.99
CA VAL A 83 -13.89 2.75 -6.22
C VAL A 83 -15.31 2.29 -5.96
N PRO A 84 -15.84 1.34 -6.74
CA PRO A 84 -17.18 0.80 -6.53
C PRO A 84 -17.20 -0.28 -5.44
N TYR A 85 -16.22 -0.32 -4.53
CA TYR A 85 -16.09 -1.37 -3.53
C TYR A 85 -16.76 -0.99 -2.22
N SER A 86 -17.37 -1.97 -1.59
CA SER A 86 -17.99 -1.87 -0.28
C SER A 86 -17.02 -2.28 0.84
N LYS A 87 -17.39 -1.99 2.08
CA LYS A 87 -16.68 -2.52 3.27
C LYS A 87 -16.61 -4.05 3.27
N GLU A 88 -17.66 -4.69 2.80
CA GLU A 88 -17.72 -6.15 2.69
C GLU A 88 -16.69 -6.68 1.68
N ASP A 89 -16.46 -5.98 0.57
CA ASP A 89 -15.43 -6.34 -0.40
C ASP A 89 -14.03 -6.23 0.19
N PHE A 90 -13.77 -5.17 0.99
CA PHE A 90 -12.52 -5.02 1.72
C PHE A 90 -12.27 -6.18 2.69
N HIS A 91 -13.30 -6.56 3.47
CA HIS A 91 -13.17 -7.67 4.40
C HIS A 91 -13.00 -9.02 3.67
N LYS A 92 -13.73 -9.26 2.58
CA LYS A 92 -13.56 -10.46 1.75
C LYS A 92 -12.16 -10.56 1.18
N LEU A 93 -11.63 -9.46 0.62
CA LEU A 93 -10.27 -9.40 0.11
C LEU A 93 -9.24 -9.71 1.21
N ASN A 94 -9.40 -9.10 2.39
CA ASN A 94 -8.48 -9.32 3.50
C ASN A 94 -8.55 -10.74 4.06
N HIS A 95 -9.70 -11.38 4.05
CA HIS A 95 -9.79 -12.80 4.38
C HIS A 95 -9.02 -13.71 3.40
N LEU A 96 -8.99 -13.36 2.13
CA LEU A 96 -8.22 -14.10 1.12
C LEU A 96 -6.72 -13.82 1.23
N LEU A 97 -6.35 -12.56 1.41
CA LEU A 97 -4.95 -12.14 1.48
C LEU A 97 -4.30 -12.52 2.81
N PHE A 98 -5.05 -12.42 3.91
CA PHE A 98 -4.55 -12.56 5.27
C PHE A 98 -5.44 -13.49 6.11
N PRO A 99 -5.53 -14.78 5.78
CA PRO A 99 -6.39 -15.72 6.54
C PRO A 99 -5.98 -15.85 8.01
N SER A 100 -4.73 -15.48 8.34
CA SER A 100 -4.18 -15.51 9.71
C SER A 100 -4.28 -14.16 10.46
N GLN A 101 -4.96 -13.16 9.91
CA GLN A 101 -5.02 -11.80 10.48
C GLN A 101 -5.46 -11.74 11.97
N PHE A 102 -6.26 -12.70 12.41
CA PHE A 102 -6.74 -12.78 13.80
C PHE A 102 -5.82 -13.57 14.73
N ARG A 103 -4.70 -14.11 14.23
CA ARG A 103 -3.78 -14.97 15.00
C ARG A 103 -2.55 -14.27 15.50
N ASN A 104 -2.43 -12.98 15.24
CA ASN A 104 -1.21 -12.23 15.52
C ASN A 104 0.06 -12.79 14.82
N ASP A 105 -0.12 -13.46 13.71
CA ASP A 105 0.94 -14.13 12.93
C ASP A 105 1.45 -13.28 11.77
N LEU A 106 1.01 -12.04 11.65
CA LEU A 106 1.44 -11.10 10.64
C LEU A 106 2.55 -10.19 11.17
N GLU A 107 3.58 -10.02 10.37
CA GLU A 107 4.62 -9.03 10.58
C GLU A 107 4.51 -7.97 9.48
N ILE A 108 4.24 -6.72 9.86
CA ILE A 108 3.93 -5.63 8.92
C ILE A 108 4.97 -4.54 9.05
N PHE A 109 5.52 -4.11 7.91
CA PHE A 109 6.36 -2.93 7.80
C PHE A 109 5.74 -1.93 6.82
N SER A 110 5.76 -0.67 7.21
CA SER A 110 5.53 0.46 6.33
C SER A 110 6.87 0.99 5.83
N TRP A 111 6.96 1.30 4.54
CA TRP A 111 8.16 1.76 3.87
C TRP A 111 8.04 3.23 3.48
N ASN A 112 9.19 3.91 3.44
CA ASN A 112 9.27 5.23 2.79
C ASN A 112 9.11 5.09 1.27
N ASP A 113 9.03 6.19 0.58
CA ASP A 113 8.80 6.27 -0.86
C ASP A 113 9.96 6.88 -1.67
N ASP A 114 11.09 7.21 -1.01
CA ASP A 114 12.23 7.87 -1.65
C ASP A 114 13.17 6.92 -2.39
N PHE A 115 12.97 5.63 -2.26
CA PHE A 115 13.86 4.61 -2.80
C PHE A 115 13.51 4.17 -4.23
N SER A 116 12.38 4.59 -4.77
CA SER A 116 11.93 4.16 -6.10
C SER A 116 11.12 5.25 -6.79
N ASN A 117 11.39 5.43 -8.07
CA ASN A 117 10.58 6.30 -8.93
C ASN A 117 9.16 5.76 -9.20
N TYR A 118 8.83 4.58 -8.72
CA TYR A 118 7.44 4.09 -8.69
C TYR A 118 6.49 5.04 -7.96
N PHE A 119 7.01 5.80 -7.01
CA PHE A 119 6.23 6.69 -6.16
C PHE A 119 6.21 8.14 -6.62
N ASP A 120 7.03 8.53 -7.61
CA ASP A 120 7.25 9.93 -7.93
C ASP A 120 5.95 10.68 -8.30
N ASP A 121 5.14 10.09 -9.15
CA ASP A 121 3.89 10.71 -9.57
C ASP A 121 2.87 10.82 -8.43
N GLY A 122 2.77 9.79 -7.58
CA GLY A 122 1.85 9.78 -6.45
C GLY A 122 2.18 10.81 -5.36
N LYS A 123 3.47 11.13 -5.17
CA LYS A 123 3.92 12.12 -4.18
C LYS A 123 3.36 13.51 -4.45
N GLU A 124 3.22 13.87 -5.72
CA GLU A 124 2.82 15.21 -6.10
C GLU A 124 1.33 15.44 -5.98
N TRP A 125 0.53 14.39 -5.89
CA TRP A 125 -0.90 14.56 -6.04
C TRP A 125 -1.77 13.90 -4.95
N TRP A 126 -1.81 12.58 -4.88
CA TRP A 126 -2.72 11.87 -3.97
C TRP A 126 -2.00 11.33 -2.74
N GLY A 127 -0.77 10.97 -2.92
CA GLY A 127 0.06 10.33 -1.92
C GLY A 127 0.56 8.96 -2.33
N THR A 128 1.38 8.40 -1.48
CA THR A 128 2.03 7.12 -1.68
C THR A 128 1.96 6.30 -0.41
N ALA A 129 1.95 4.99 -0.56
CA ALA A 129 2.14 4.06 0.54
C ALA A 129 2.71 2.73 0.04
N LEU A 130 3.47 2.08 0.89
CA LEU A 130 3.97 0.74 0.64
C LEU A 130 4.03 -0.03 1.95
N TRP A 131 3.43 -1.20 1.94
CA TRP A 131 3.52 -2.13 3.05
C TRP A 131 4.02 -3.48 2.57
N SER A 132 4.88 -4.10 3.38
CA SER A 132 5.24 -5.50 3.24
C SER A 132 4.72 -6.28 4.44
N ILE A 133 3.95 -7.30 4.18
CA ILE A 133 3.29 -8.12 5.17
C ILE A 133 3.82 -9.55 5.04
N TYR A 134 4.42 -10.09 6.09
CA TYR A 134 4.80 -11.48 6.18
C TYR A 134 3.78 -12.25 7.01
N ASP A 135 3.09 -13.19 6.36
CA ASP A 135 2.20 -14.13 7.02
C ASP A 135 3.02 -15.36 7.44
N LYS A 136 3.27 -15.48 8.73
CA LYS A 136 4.09 -16.56 9.30
C LYS A 136 3.43 -17.93 9.14
N TRP A 137 2.10 -17.96 9.21
CA TRP A 137 1.35 -19.21 9.08
C TRP A 137 1.36 -19.72 7.64
N MET A 138 1.17 -18.82 6.68
CA MET A 138 1.20 -19.14 5.25
C MET A 138 2.62 -19.19 4.67
N SER A 139 3.62 -18.75 5.44
CA SER A 139 5.02 -18.60 5.00
C SER A 139 5.17 -17.82 3.70
N ARG A 140 4.42 -16.69 3.58
CA ARG A 140 4.40 -15.88 2.36
C ARG A 140 4.46 -14.39 2.65
N PHE A 141 4.90 -13.64 1.64
CA PHE A 141 4.82 -12.19 1.63
C PHE A 141 3.61 -11.71 0.80
N VAL A 142 2.98 -10.65 1.29
CA VAL A 142 2.05 -9.81 0.53
C VAL A 142 2.63 -8.41 0.50
N ILE A 143 2.77 -7.83 -0.68
CA ILE A 143 3.23 -6.46 -0.88
C ILE A 143 2.05 -5.64 -1.38
N ILE A 144 1.73 -4.57 -0.68
CA ILE A 144 0.67 -3.63 -1.05
C ILE A 144 1.30 -2.28 -1.28
N GLY A 145 1.21 -1.79 -2.50
CA GLY A 145 1.68 -0.47 -2.88
C GLY A 145 0.53 0.37 -3.41
N ALA A 146 0.55 1.65 -3.08
CA ALA A 146 -0.35 2.65 -3.59
C ALA A 146 0.47 3.86 -4.04
N SER A 147 0.34 4.19 -5.31
CA SER A 147 0.87 5.40 -5.92
C SER A 147 0.01 5.69 -7.13
N LEU A 148 -0.68 6.83 -7.12
CA LEU A 148 -1.62 7.16 -8.18
C LEU A 148 -1.23 8.48 -8.83
N THR A 149 -1.29 8.46 -10.14
CA THR A 149 -1.13 9.61 -11.01
C THR A 149 -2.44 9.93 -11.71
N ASP A 150 -2.49 11.09 -12.37
CA ASP A 150 -3.57 11.47 -13.29
C ASP A 150 -3.68 10.49 -14.49
#